data_6dd564e64124be06db0db8528cc3843a
#
_entry.id   6dd564e64124be06db0db8528cc3843a
#
_cell.length_a   1.000
_cell.length_b   1.000
_cell.length_c   1.000
_cell.angle_alpha   90.00
_cell.angle_beta   90.00
_cell.angle_gamma   90.00
#
_symmetry.space_group_name_H-M   'P 1'
#
loop_
_entity.id
_entity.type
_entity.pdbx_description
1 polymer ?
#
loop_
_entity_poly.entity_id
_entity_poly.type
_entity_poly.pdbx_seq_one_letter_code
_entity_poly.pdbx_strand_id
1 'polypeptide(L)'
;MNSFSEIEWRSVFNPELAKEAFPYILGGLGHTLWISILSMLIGLGLGLLLALARLSASRLLRTVATLYISFMRGVPILVLLFMFYFGLPVINIQLDALTAAIAGFSLNSAAYMAEIIRSSLLSVDRGQQEAAQSLGLSRYRVFVGIILPQAVRLAIPPLSNVLLDLVKASSLA
;
A
#
# COMPACT_ATOMS: atom_id res chain seq x y z
N MET A 1 -28.45 29.43 23.53
CA MET A 1 -28.54 28.20 22.71
C MET A 1 -29.04 28.56 21.30
N ASN A 2 -28.28 29.32 20.50
CA ASN A 2 -28.67 29.72 19.12
C ASN A 2 -27.41 29.93 18.24
N SER A 3 -26.40 28.99 18.30
CA SER A 3 -25.17 29.12 17.50
C SER A 3 -25.27 28.51 16.10
N PHE A 4 -26.32 27.77 15.78
CA PHE A 4 -26.46 27.12 14.47
C PHE A 4 -27.26 27.94 13.44
N SER A 5 -28.00 28.96 13.86
CA SER A 5 -28.80 29.82 12.97
C SER A 5 -28.00 30.92 12.28
N GLU A 6 -26.71 31.13 12.68
CA GLU A 6 -25.85 32.18 12.13
C GLU A 6 -24.81 31.63 11.15
N ILE A 7 -24.90 30.34 10.78
CA ILE A 7 -24.04 29.79 9.71
C ILE A 7 -24.55 30.37 8.39
N GLU A 8 -23.84 31.35 7.86
CA GLU A 8 -24.07 31.84 6.51
C GLU A 8 -23.73 30.72 5.52
N TRP A 9 -24.73 29.93 5.13
CA TRP A 9 -24.57 28.84 4.17
C TRP A 9 -23.92 29.26 2.85
N ARG A 10 -24.04 30.57 2.49
CA ARG A 10 -23.34 31.17 1.35
C ARG A 10 -21.82 31.22 1.53
N SER A 11 -21.32 31.30 2.76
CA SER A 11 -19.87 31.24 3.03
C SER A 11 -19.33 29.81 2.99
N VAL A 12 -20.17 28.82 3.29
CA VAL A 12 -19.83 27.39 3.22
C VAL A 12 -19.93 26.85 1.79
N PHE A 13 -20.93 27.31 1.04
CA PHE A 13 -21.15 26.95 -0.37
C PHE A 13 -20.97 28.16 -1.27
N ASN A 14 -19.70 28.57 -1.48
CA ASN A 14 -19.39 29.67 -2.40
C ASN A 14 -19.04 29.10 -3.79
N PRO A 15 -19.93 29.20 -4.79
CA PRO A 15 -19.70 28.67 -6.12
C PRO A 15 -18.60 29.41 -6.89
N GLU A 16 -18.31 30.67 -6.54
CA GLU A 16 -17.21 31.43 -7.12
C GLU A 16 -15.87 30.90 -6.63
N LEU A 17 -15.73 30.71 -5.31
CA LEU A 17 -14.55 30.09 -4.71
C LEU A 17 -14.31 28.68 -5.28
N ALA A 18 -15.38 27.90 -5.47
CA ALA A 18 -15.27 26.56 -6.08
C ALA A 18 -14.74 26.64 -7.53
N LYS A 19 -15.19 27.61 -8.34
CA LYS A 19 -14.69 27.81 -9.71
C LYS A 19 -13.22 28.21 -9.73
N GLU A 20 -12.82 29.08 -8.83
CA GLU A 20 -11.42 29.53 -8.72
C GLU A 20 -10.50 28.41 -8.20
N ALA A 21 -10.95 27.64 -7.21
CA ALA A 21 -10.17 26.54 -6.64
C ALA A 21 -10.07 25.32 -7.56
N PHE A 22 -11.04 25.09 -8.45
CA PHE A 22 -11.11 23.91 -9.30
C PHE A 22 -9.87 23.67 -10.17
N PRO A 23 -9.29 24.69 -10.88
CA PRO A 23 -8.05 24.51 -11.63
C PRO A 23 -6.85 24.10 -10.76
N TYR A 24 -6.75 24.64 -9.55
CA TYR A 24 -5.68 24.29 -8.61
C TYR A 24 -5.81 22.85 -8.12
N ILE A 25 -7.03 22.40 -7.81
CA ILE A 25 -7.33 21.01 -7.40
C ILE A 25 -6.99 20.06 -8.56
N LEU A 26 -7.36 20.39 -9.79
CA LEU A 26 -7.01 19.59 -10.97
C LEU A 26 -5.51 19.54 -11.22
N GLY A 27 -4.80 20.64 -10.99
CA GLY A 27 -3.34 20.68 -11.08
C GLY A 27 -2.66 19.73 -10.08
N GLY A 28 -3.21 19.59 -8.88
CA GLY A 28 -2.70 18.67 -7.85
C GLY A 28 -2.93 17.18 -8.16
N LEU A 29 -3.93 16.83 -8.97
CA LEU A 29 -4.25 15.43 -9.31
C LEU A 29 -3.06 14.69 -9.95
N GLY A 30 -2.31 15.36 -10.81
CA GLY A 30 -1.12 14.78 -11.45
C GLY A 30 -0.07 14.34 -10.43
N HIS A 31 0.23 15.18 -9.46
CA HIS A 31 1.18 14.87 -8.37
C HIS A 31 0.67 13.73 -7.48
N THR A 32 -0.60 13.78 -7.10
CA THR A 32 -1.26 12.72 -6.32
C THR A 32 -1.16 11.35 -6.99
N LEU A 33 -1.52 11.28 -8.28
CA LEU A 33 -1.46 10.03 -9.05
C LEU A 33 -0.02 9.54 -9.22
N TRP A 34 0.91 10.44 -9.50
CA TRP A 34 2.32 10.11 -9.66
C TRP A 34 2.92 9.51 -8.38
N ILE A 35 2.74 10.19 -7.25
CA ILE A 35 3.20 9.70 -5.94
C ILE A 35 2.58 8.32 -5.64
N SER A 36 1.27 8.18 -5.82
CA SER A 36 0.55 6.96 -5.49
C SER A 36 0.98 5.78 -6.36
N ILE A 37 1.11 5.97 -7.68
CA ILE A 37 1.51 4.91 -8.62
C ILE A 37 2.95 4.50 -8.36
N LEU A 38 3.87 5.46 -8.22
CA LEU A 38 5.27 5.17 -7.98
C LEU A 38 5.47 4.43 -6.65
N SER A 39 4.81 4.91 -5.59
CA SER A 39 4.83 4.26 -4.28
C SER A 39 4.23 2.85 -4.32
N MET A 40 3.16 2.65 -5.10
CA MET A 40 2.56 1.33 -5.29
C MET A 40 3.52 0.37 -6.00
N LEU A 41 4.19 0.81 -7.07
CA LEU A 41 5.12 -0.04 -7.81
C LEU A 41 6.33 -0.46 -6.96
N ILE A 42 6.93 0.49 -6.25
CA ILE A 42 8.03 0.21 -5.31
C ILE A 42 7.53 -0.69 -4.18
N GLY A 43 6.37 -0.36 -3.59
CA GLY A 43 5.73 -1.13 -2.54
C GLY A 43 5.39 -2.56 -2.95
N LEU A 44 4.94 -2.76 -4.20
CA LEU A 44 4.65 -4.10 -4.74
C LEU A 44 5.93 -4.95 -4.88
N GLY A 45 7.01 -4.35 -5.40
CA GLY A 45 8.31 -5.03 -5.48
C GLY A 45 8.86 -5.45 -4.12
N LEU A 46 8.89 -4.52 -3.17
CA LEU A 46 9.30 -4.78 -1.79
C LEU A 46 8.35 -5.76 -1.09
N GLY A 47 7.04 -5.61 -1.28
CA GLY A 47 6.01 -6.47 -0.73
C GLY A 47 6.14 -7.92 -1.22
N LEU A 48 6.47 -8.13 -2.49
CA LEU A 48 6.76 -9.46 -3.02
C LEU A 48 7.97 -10.09 -2.34
N LEU A 49 9.07 -9.34 -2.17
CA LEU A 49 10.26 -9.83 -1.47
C LEU A 49 9.95 -10.19 -0.01
N LEU A 50 9.18 -9.36 0.68
CA LEU A 50 8.73 -9.62 2.05
C LEU A 50 7.80 -10.84 2.14
N ALA A 51 6.89 -11.02 1.18
CA ALA A 51 6.02 -12.19 1.12
C ALA A 51 6.84 -13.48 0.92
N LEU A 52 7.82 -13.47 0.02
CA LEU A 52 8.75 -14.59 -0.18
C LEU A 52 9.57 -14.88 1.07
N ALA A 53 10.08 -13.85 1.75
CA ALA A 53 10.79 -14.00 3.02
C ALA A 53 9.90 -14.64 4.11
N ARG A 54 8.62 -14.24 4.18
CA ARG A 54 7.61 -14.83 5.09
C ARG A 54 7.30 -16.30 4.78
N LEU A 55 7.37 -16.72 3.53
CA LEU A 55 7.14 -18.09 3.08
C LEU A 55 8.43 -18.94 3.10
N SER A 56 9.58 -18.34 3.37
CA SER A 56 10.88 -19.01 3.43
C SER A 56 10.95 -20.04 4.56
N ALA A 57 11.72 -21.12 4.33
CA ALA A 57 12.08 -22.09 5.35
C ALA A 57 13.02 -21.50 6.42
N SER A 58 13.77 -20.44 6.10
CA SER A 58 14.68 -19.77 7.03
C SER A 58 13.88 -19.04 8.13
N ARG A 59 14.11 -19.45 9.38
CA ARG A 59 13.50 -18.81 10.55
C ARG A 59 13.88 -17.33 10.65
N LEU A 60 15.13 -16.98 10.36
CA LEU A 60 15.61 -15.60 10.42
C LEU A 60 14.85 -14.70 9.44
N LEU A 61 14.80 -15.06 8.15
CA LEU A 61 14.10 -14.30 7.13
C LEU A 61 12.62 -14.12 7.48
N ARG A 62 11.97 -15.20 7.91
CA ARG A 62 10.56 -15.16 8.31
C ARG A 62 10.31 -14.24 9.50
N THR A 63 11.19 -14.29 10.53
CA THR A 63 11.05 -13.45 11.73
C THR A 63 11.27 -11.98 11.39
N VAL A 64 12.32 -11.64 10.66
CA VAL A 64 12.62 -10.26 10.25
C VAL A 64 11.46 -9.67 9.41
N ALA A 65 10.99 -10.42 8.42
CA ALA A 65 9.86 -9.98 7.59
C ALA A 65 8.58 -9.81 8.42
N THR A 66 8.33 -10.72 9.39
CA THR A 66 7.17 -10.62 10.27
C THR A 66 7.23 -9.36 11.14
N LEU A 67 8.38 -9.10 11.78
CA LEU A 67 8.58 -7.92 12.61
C LEU A 67 8.38 -6.63 11.81
N TYR A 68 8.99 -6.55 10.62
CA TYR A 68 8.82 -5.41 9.73
C TYR A 68 7.34 -5.17 9.37
N ILE A 69 6.67 -6.22 8.90
CA ILE A 69 5.26 -6.13 8.49
C ILE A 69 4.37 -5.71 9.67
N SER A 70 4.57 -6.31 10.85
CA SER A 70 3.80 -5.98 12.04
C SER A 70 4.04 -4.55 12.49
N PHE A 71 5.30 -4.08 12.46
CA PHE A 71 5.66 -2.70 12.81
C PHE A 71 5.02 -1.69 11.83
N MET A 72 5.24 -1.87 10.53
CA MET A 72 4.75 -0.94 9.50
C MET A 72 3.23 -0.85 9.44
N ARG A 73 2.52 -1.94 9.71
CA ARG A 73 1.05 -1.96 9.76
C ARG A 73 0.49 -1.41 11.07
N GLY A 74 1.30 -1.35 12.12
CA GLY A 74 0.91 -0.78 13.42
C GLY A 74 1.17 0.72 13.54
N VAL A 75 2.01 1.29 12.68
CA VAL A 75 2.35 2.73 12.71
C VAL A 75 1.41 3.50 11.78
N PRO A 76 0.75 4.57 12.25
CA PRO A 76 -0.03 5.46 11.39
C PRO A 76 0.84 6.06 10.28
N ILE A 77 0.31 6.09 9.05
CA ILE A 77 1.08 6.59 7.89
C ILE A 77 1.58 8.02 8.09
N LEU A 78 0.77 8.89 8.70
CA LEU A 78 1.15 10.27 9.00
C LEU A 78 2.39 10.35 9.90
N VAL A 79 2.49 9.45 10.89
CA VAL A 79 3.67 9.37 11.78
C VAL A 79 4.90 8.96 11.00
N LEU A 80 4.78 8.01 10.06
CA LEU A 80 5.89 7.63 9.18
C LEU A 80 6.33 8.80 8.31
N LEU A 81 5.42 9.55 7.71
CA LEU A 81 5.75 10.73 6.91
C LEU A 81 6.50 11.78 7.74
N PHE A 82 6.04 12.06 8.95
CA PHE A 82 6.74 12.98 9.86
C PHE A 82 8.12 12.47 10.26
N MET A 83 8.28 11.17 10.50
CA MET A 83 9.59 10.58 10.78
C MET A 83 10.56 10.74 9.59
N PHE A 84 10.07 10.54 8.36
CA PHE A 84 10.91 10.70 7.16
C PHE A 84 11.27 12.16 6.91
N TYR A 85 10.33 13.08 7.06
CA TYR A 85 10.54 14.48 6.72
C TYR A 85 11.22 15.29 7.84
N PHE A 86 10.83 15.08 9.09
CA PHE A 86 11.36 15.83 10.24
C PHE A 86 12.34 15.03 11.10
N GLY A 87 12.23 13.71 11.14
CA GLY A 87 13.07 12.86 11.98
C GLY A 87 14.43 12.55 11.36
N LEU A 88 14.50 12.24 10.06
CA LEU A 88 15.76 11.91 9.39
C LEU A 88 16.79 13.06 9.37
N PRO A 89 16.41 14.34 9.27
CA PRO A 89 17.36 15.46 9.39
C PRO A 89 18.15 15.48 10.70
N VAL A 90 17.60 14.93 11.78
CA VAL A 90 18.31 14.83 13.09
C VAL A 90 19.58 13.97 12.97
N ILE A 91 19.60 13.02 12.04
CA ILE A 91 20.77 12.17 11.75
C ILE A 91 21.46 12.55 10.44
N ASN A 92 21.32 13.82 10.01
CA ASN A 92 21.91 14.41 8.80
C ASN A 92 21.43 13.77 7.46
N ILE A 93 20.28 13.11 7.43
CA ILE A 93 19.63 12.62 6.20
C ILE A 93 18.51 13.58 5.86
N GLN A 94 18.72 14.43 4.86
CA GLN A 94 17.69 15.38 4.40
C GLN A 94 17.02 14.85 3.15
N LEU A 95 15.72 14.65 3.23
CA LEU A 95 14.86 14.29 2.08
C LEU A 95 13.97 15.48 1.77
N ASP A 96 13.79 15.75 0.49
CA ASP A 96 12.71 16.64 0.03
C ASP A 96 11.34 16.01 0.31
N ALA A 97 10.30 16.82 0.36
CA ALA A 97 8.95 16.37 0.71
C ALA A 97 8.46 15.22 -0.18
N LEU A 98 8.71 15.32 -1.50
CA LEU A 98 8.31 14.30 -2.47
C LEU A 98 9.00 12.95 -2.21
N THR A 99 10.30 12.95 -2.00
CA THR A 99 11.07 11.74 -1.72
C THR A 99 10.69 11.13 -0.38
N ALA A 100 10.49 11.94 0.65
CA ALA A 100 10.02 11.49 1.95
C ALA A 100 8.64 10.84 1.86
N ALA A 101 7.72 11.43 1.09
CA ALA A 101 6.39 10.88 0.86
C ALA A 101 6.45 9.54 0.12
N ILE A 102 7.18 9.47 -1.00
CA ILE A 102 7.33 8.22 -1.77
C ILE A 102 7.96 7.12 -0.92
N ALA A 103 9.01 7.43 -0.15
CA ALA A 103 9.65 6.46 0.74
C ALA A 103 8.69 5.95 1.81
N GLY A 104 8.00 6.85 2.52
CA GLY A 104 7.03 6.51 3.56
C GLY A 104 5.88 5.66 3.03
N PHE A 105 5.28 6.07 1.91
CA PHE A 105 4.19 5.33 1.27
C PHE A 105 4.65 3.99 0.73
N SER A 106 5.82 3.90 0.10
CA SER A 106 6.35 2.65 -0.45
C SER A 106 6.63 1.62 0.64
N LEU A 107 7.27 2.04 1.73
CA LEU A 107 7.59 1.14 2.84
C LEU A 107 6.34 0.70 3.59
N ASN A 108 5.39 1.59 3.81
CA ASN A 108 4.14 1.24 4.45
C ASN A 108 3.32 0.28 3.58
N SER A 109 3.09 0.62 2.30
CA SER A 109 2.31 -0.21 1.37
C SER A 109 2.95 -1.58 1.13
N ALA A 110 4.29 -1.68 1.13
CA ALA A 110 5.00 -2.96 1.01
C ALA A 110 4.58 -3.97 2.08
N ALA A 111 4.35 -3.51 3.32
CA ALA A 111 3.90 -4.37 4.41
C ALA A 111 2.48 -4.91 4.19
N TYR A 112 1.57 -4.07 3.70
CA TYR A 112 0.21 -4.50 3.36
C TYR A 112 0.19 -5.44 2.16
N MET A 113 0.93 -5.11 1.10
CA MET A 113 1.02 -5.92 -0.12
C MET A 113 1.67 -7.28 0.15
N ALA A 114 2.69 -7.34 1.02
CA ALA A 114 3.30 -8.61 1.43
C ALA A 114 2.28 -9.55 2.06
N GLU A 115 1.42 -9.05 2.94
CA GLU A 115 0.40 -9.86 3.60
C GLU A 115 -0.72 -10.25 2.62
N ILE A 116 -1.13 -9.36 1.71
CA ILE A 116 -2.09 -9.65 0.65
C ILE A 116 -1.57 -10.77 -0.25
N ILE A 117 -0.33 -10.67 -0.75
CA ILE A 117 0.28 -11.69 -1.60
C ILE A 117 0.36 -13.03 -0.85
N ARG A 118 0.84 -13.02 0.40
CA ARG A 118 0.94 -14.22 1.21
C ARG A 118 -0.43 -14.86 1.46
N SER A 119 -1.42 -14.09 1.87
CA SER A 119 -2.77 -14.59 2.16
C SER A 119 -3.44 -15.13 0.91
N SER A 120 -3.31 -14.46 -0.23
CA SER A 120 -3.86 -14.92 -1.51
C SER A 120 -3.26 -16.26 -1.97
N LEU A 121 -1.96 -16.45 -1.79
CA LEU A 121 -1.30 -17.75 -2.06
C LEU A 121 -1.82 -18.87 -1.16
N LEU A 122 -2.06 -18.58 0.12
CA LEU A 122 -2.55 -19.54 1.09
C LEU A 122 -4.06 -19.80 1.01
N SER A 123 -4.81 -18.93 0.34
CA SER A 123 -6.26 -19.05 0.14
C SER A 123 -6.64 -19.97 -1.01
N VAL A 124 -5.68 -20.38 -1.85
CA VAL A 124 -5.95 -21.37 -2.90
C VAL A 124 -6.22 -22.72 -2.25
N ASP A 125 -7.29 -23.38 -2.67
CA ASP A 125 -7.73 -24.65 -2.12
C ASP A 125 -6.64 -25.74 -2.24
N ARG A 126 -6.34 -26.41 -1.13
CA ARG A 126 -5.33 -27.48 -1.09
C ARG A 126 -5.71 -28.67 -1.94
N GLY A 127 -6.99 -28.95 -2.12
CA GLY A 127 -7.49 -30.01 -3.00
C GLY A 127 -7.04 -29.83 -4.43
N GLN A 128 -6.88 -28.58 -4.92
CA GLN A 128 -6.31 -28.30 -6.24
C GLN A 128 -4.86 -28.79 -6.34
N GLN A 129 -4.08 -28.58 -5.30
CA GLN A 129 -2.68 -29.04 -5.25
C GLN A 129 -2.60 -30.57 -5.16
N GLU A 130 -3.41 -31.19 -4.32
CA GLU A 130 -3.46 -32.63 -4.12
C GLU A 130 -3.93 -33.37 -5.37
N ALA A 131 -4.97 -32.89 -6.02
CA ALA A 131 -5.48 -33.44 -7.28
C ALA A 131 -4.43 -33.38 -8.40
N ALA A 132 -3.76 -32.24 -8.55
CA ALA A 132 -2.72 -32.08 -9.55
C ALA A 132 -1.51 -32.98 -9.29
N GLN A 133 -1.12 -33.17 -8.04
CA GLN A 133 -0.03 -34.07 -7.67
C GLN A 133 -0.38 -35.56 -7.91
N SER A 134 -1.66 -35.93 -7.69
CA SER A 134 -2.16 -37.27 -7.99
C SER A 134 -2.12 -37.60 -9.50
N LEU A 135 -2.19 -36.57 -10.35
CA LEU A 135 -2.01 -36.69 -11.81
C LEU A 135 -0.52 -36.70 -12.23
N GLY A 136 0.42 -36.75 -11.28
CA GLY A 136 1.85 -36.79 -11.55
C GLY A 136 2.49 -35.47 -11.93
N LEU A 137 1.81 -34.32 -11.74
CA LEU A 137 2.39 -33.02 -12.02
C LEU A 137 3.48 -32.67 -10.98
N SER A 138 4.60 -32.14 -11.46
CA SER A 138 5.68 -31.67 -10.58
C SER A 138 5.23 -30.46 -9.76
N ARG A 139 5.78 -30.27 -8.56
CA ARG A 139 5.49 -29.14 -7.68
C ARG A 139 5.59 -27.79 -8.37
N TYR A 140 6.56 -27.60 -9.24
CA TYR A 140 6.73 -26.37 -10.02
C TYR A 140 5.56 -26.16 -10.99
N ARG A 141 5.14 -27.20 -11.74
CA ARG A 141 3.98 -27.10 -12.66
C ARG A 141 2.69 -26.81 -11.91
N VAL A 142 2.49 -27.44 -10.76
CA VAL A 142 1.34 -27.18 -9.88
C VAL A 142 1.34 -25.73 -9.42
N PHE A 143 2.49 -25.23 -8.94
CA PHE A 143 2.59 -23.85 -8.47
C PHE A 143 2.33 -22.85 -9.59
N VAL A 144 3.05 -22.93 -10.71
CA VAL A 144 2.97 -21.94 -11.80
C VAL A 144 1.67 -22.08 -12.61
N GLY A 145 1.19 -23.29 -12.84
CA GLY A 145 0.03 -23.54 -13.70
C GLY A 145 -1.32 -23.48 -12.97
N ILE A 146 -1.35 -23.70 -11.66
CA ILE A 146 -2.61 -23.83 -10.93
C ILE A 146 -2.71 -22.82 -9.78
N ILE A 147 -1.70 -22.81 -8.87
CA ILE A 147 -1.78 -21.98 -7.65
C ILE A 147 -1.59 -20.51 -7.98
N LEU A 148 -0.52 -20.16 -8.68
CA LEU A 148 -0.14 -18.77 -8.94
C LEU A 148 -1.22 -17.99 -9.72
N PRO A 149 -1.83 -18.50 -10.80
CA PRO A 149 -2.89 -17.77 -11.51
C PRO A 149 -4.13 -17.52 -10.65
N GLN A 150 -4.50 -18.47 -9.78
CA GLN A 150 -5.61 -18.31 -8.86
C GLN A 150 -5.27 -17.29 -7.77
N ALA A 151 -4.09 -17.39 -7.16
CA ALA A 151 -3.62 -16.45 -6.14
C ALA A 151 -3.56 -15.01 -6.67
N VAL A 152 -3.08 -14.80 -7.92
CA VAL A 152 -3.07 -13.47 -8.55
C VAL A 152 -4.48 -12.91 -8.66
N ARG A 153 -5.46 -13.69 -9.11
CA ARG A 153 -6.86 -13.24 -9.18
C ARG A 153 -7.42 -12.87 -7.81
N LEU A 154 -7.07 -13.62 -6.77
CA LEU A 154 -7.47 -13.32 -5.39
C LEU A 154 -6.77 -12.07 -4.81
N ALA A 155 -5.56 -11.77 -5.28
CA ALA A 155 -4.77 -10.63 -4.83
C ALA A 155 -5.24 -9.29 -5.47
N ILE A 156 -5.76 -9.30 -6.70
CA ILE A 156 -6.11 -8.07 -7.44
C ILE A 156 -7.07 -7.16 -6.66
N PRO A 157 -8.23 -7.62 -6.12
CA PRO A 157 -9.14 -6.72 -5.43
C PRO A 157 -8.52 -6.04 -4.20
N PRO A 158 -7.87 -6.75 -3.26
CA PRO A 158 -7.26 -6.08 -2.12
C PRO A 158 -6.05 -5.21 -2.50
N LEU A 159 -5.27 -5.53 -3.54
CA LEU A 159 -4.22 -4.66 -4.06
C LEU A 159 -4.79 -3.36 -4.64
N SER A 160 -5.94 -3.43 -5.32
CA SER A 160 -6.63 -2.23 -5.80
C SER A 160 -7.07 -1.31 -4.65
N ASN A 161 -7.49 -1.88 -3.51
CA ASN A 161 -7.81 -1.10 -2.32
C ASN A 161 -6.57 -0.37 -1.76
N VAL A 162 -5.39 -1.03 -1.77
CA VAL A 162 -4.15 -0.36 -1.37
C VAL A 162 -3.83 0.85 -2.26
N LEU A 163 -4.06 0.75 -3.57
CA LEU A 163 -3.91 1.91 -4.47
C LEU A 163 -4.86 3.05 -4.10
N LEU A 164 -6.14 2.75 -3.86
CA LEU A 164 -7.11 3.75 -3.46
C LEU A 164 -6.74 4.40 -2.12
N ASP A 165 -6.21 3.63 -1.17
CA ASP A 165 -5.74 4.16 0.11
C ASP A 165 -4.50 5.04 -0.05
N LEU A 166 -3.58 4.70 -0.95
CA LEU A 166 -2.44 5.56 -1.31
C LEU A 166 -2.89 6.88 -1.94
N VAL A 167 -3.87 6.86 -2.85
CA VAL A 167 -4.44 8.07 -3.46
C VAL A 167 -5.06 8.97 -2.40
N LYS A 168 -5.82 8.40 -1.46
CA LYS A 168 -6.39 9.17 -0.35
C LYS A 168 -5.32 9.71 0.60
N ALA A 169 -4.33 8.87 0.94
CA ALA A 169 -3.26 9.26 1.85
C ALA A 169 -2.30 10.29 1.24
N SER A 170 -2.17 10.37 -0.08
CA SER A 170 -1.33 11.37 -0.75
C SER A 170 -1.78 12.82 -0.49
N SER A 171 -3.05 13.02 -0.06
CA SER A 171 -3.52 14.32 0.42
C SER A 171 -2.88 14.77 1.74
N LEU A 172 -2.14 13.88 2.43
CA LEU A 172 -1.40 14.17 3.66
C LEU A 172 0.06 14.57 3.40
N ALA A 173 0.54 14.41 2.16
CA ALA A 173 1.90 14.70 1.73
C ALA A 173 1.97 16.06 1.03
#